data_2b3955926969eefcd0452f1fe5055e2e
#
_entry.id   2b3955926969eefcd0452f1fe5055e2e
#
_cell.length_a   1.000
_cell.length_b   1.000
_cell.length_c   1.000
_cell.angle_alpha   90.00
_cell.angle_beta   90.00
_cell.angle_gamma   90.00
#
_symmetry.space_group_name_H-M   'P 1'
#
loop_
_entity.id
_entity.type
_entity.pdbx_description
1 polymer ?
#
loop_
_entity_poly.entity_id
_entity_poly.type
_entity_poly.pdbx_seq_one_letter_code
_entity_poly.pdbx_strand_id
1 'polypeptide(L)'
;MRNSILMLGGQSGGGSNFNVVPQECWFTIDRRINPEENLDKEKARLLGVLEECRQDGIPLEWDVLQEGSSAACPEDEALGESLARSVQAVTGAAPCFEMCPGLLETRFCVAEGIPAYAYGPGLLSVAHGPNEYVDLQRVIDCAAIYALTAIYLLKP
;
A
#
# COMPACT_ATOMS: atom_id res chain seq x y z
N MET A 1 14.88 -5.47 -7.97
CA MET A 1 13.64 -6.15 -7.53
C MET A 1 13.44 -5.79 -6.07
N ARG A 2 12.38 -5.07 -5.72
CA ARG A 2 12.07 -4.77 -4.31
C ARG A 2 11.46 -6.02 -3.69
N ASN A 3 11.79 -6.31 -2.43
CA ASN A 3 11.19 -7.46 -1.74
C ASN A 3 9.73 -7.14 -1.39
N SER A 4 8.85 -8.05 -1.72
CA SER A 4 7.46 -7.99 -1.27
C SER A 4 7.37 -8.30 0.23
N ILE A 5 6.29 -7.87 0.87
CA ILE A 5 6.14 -7.97 2.32
C ILE A 5 5.22 -9.16 2.66
N LEU A 6 5.67 -9.98 3.59
CA LEU A 6 4.86 -10.98 4.27
C LEU A 6 4.95 -10.75 5.77
N MET A 7 3.84 -10.46 6.40
CA MET A 7 3.73 -10.29 7.85
C MET A 7 2.81 -11.36 8.44
N LEU A 8 3.35 -12.12 9.38
CA LEU A 8 2.59 -13.10 10.16
C LEU A 8 2.26 -12.51 11.52
N GLY A 9 1.02 -12.68 11.98
CA GLY A 9 0.62 -12.32 13.32
C GLY A 9 0.52 -10.81 13.58
N GLY A 10 0.16 -10.00 12.60
CA GLY A 10 -0.17 -8.59 12.83
C GLY A 10 -1.30 -8.43 13.84
N GLN A 11 -2.22 -9.38 13.84
CA GLN A 11 -3.16 -9.65 14.94
C GLN A 11 -3.14 -11.13 15.25
N SER A 12 -3.28 -11.48 16.52
CA SER A 12 -3.40 -12.87 16.96
C SER A 12 -4.22 -12.94 18.24
N GLY A 13 -4.86 -14.08 18.48
CA GLY A 13 -5.66 -14.32 19.67
C GLY A 13 -5.97 -15.79 19.86
N GLY A 14 -6.65 -16.09 20.94
CA GLY A 14 -7.07 -17.45 21.29
C GLY A 14 -7.09 -17.66 22.80
N GLY A 15 -7.79 -18.71 23.21
CA GLY A 15 -7.93 -19.07 24.60
C GLY A 15 -8.84 -18.16 25.42
N SER A 16 -9.21 -18.61 26.60
CA SER A 16 -10.09 -17.91 27.53
C SER A 16 -9.37 -17.36 28.75
N ASN A 17 -8.19 -17.89 29.08
CA ASN A 17 -7.42 -17.50 30.26
C ASN A 17 -5.92 -17.81 30.05
N PHE A 18 -5.05 -17.06 30.74
CA PHE A 18 -3.58 -17.15 30.61
C PHE A 18 -2.97 -18.49 31.05
N ASN A 19 -3.68 -19.27 31.89
CA ASN A 19 -3.20 -20.51 32.45
C ASN A 19 -3.94 -21.75 31.92
N VAL A 20 -4.72 -21.61 30.86
CA VAL A 20 -5.47 -22.70 30.22
C VAL A 20 -4.95 -22.88 28.80
N VAL A 21 -4.68 -24.11 28.39
CA VAL A 21 -4.31 -24.42 27.01
C VAL A 21 -5.49 -24.07 26.12
N PRO A 22 -5.33 -23.19 25.12
CA PRO A 22 -6.40 -22.77 24.21
C PRO A 22 -6.87 -23.95 23.35
N GLN A 23 -8.17 -24.07 23.15
CA GLN A 23 -8.76 -25.02 22.19
C GLN A 23 -8.59 -24.54 20.75
N GLU A 24 -8.57 -23.23 20.57
CA GLU A 24 -8.37 -22.58 19.28
C GLU A 24 -7.46 -21.35 19.44
N CYS A 25 -6.75 -21.03 18.39
CA CYS A 25 -6.01 -19.78 18.25
C CYS A 25 -6.11 -19.30 16.81
N TRP A 26 -5.97 -18.01 16.61
CA TRP A 26 -5.97 -17.41 15.29
C TRP A 26 -4.87 -16.36 15.15
N PHE A 27 -4.47 -16.11 13.94
CA PHE A 27 -3.57 -15.04 13.58
C PHE A 27 -3.85 -14.56 12.16
N THR A 28 -3.43 -13.35 11.86
CA THR A 28 -3.57 -12.78 10.51
C THR A 28 -2.28 -12.97 9.70
N ILE A 29 -2.45 -13.08 8.39
CA ILE A 29 -1.36 -13.02 7.40
C ILE A 29 -1.64 -11.84 6.49
N ASP A 30 -0.70 -10.88 6.42
CA ASP A 30 -0.72 -9.77 5.47
C ASP A 30 0.36 -9.99 4.41
N ARG A 31 -0.04 -10.27 3.17
CA ARG A 31 0.85 -10.45 2.02
C ARG A 31 0.66 -9.29 1.07
N ARG A 32 1.67 -8.41 1.01
CA ARG A 32 1.70 -7.30 0.08
C ARG A 32 2.55 -7.66 -1.12
N ILE A 33 1.97 -7.50 -2.30
CA ILE A 33 2.59 -7.84 -3.58
C ILE A 33 3.06 -6.58 -4.31
N ASN A 34 4.13 -6.73 -5.07
CA ASN A 34 4.62 -5.68 -5.96
C ASN A 34 3.84 -5.68 -7.28
N PRO A 35 3.88 -4.57 -8.06
CA PRO A 35 3.17 -4.50 -9.35
C PRO A 35 3.56 -5.58 -10.36
N GLU A 36 4.78 -6.10 -10.29
CA GLU A 36 5.28 -7.17 -11.18
C GLU A 36 4.81 -8.58 -10.76
N GLU A 37 4.25 -8.73 -9.56
CA GLU A 37 3.75 -10.00 -9.06
C GLU A 37 2.30 -10.23 -9.50
N ASN A 38 1.95 -11.48 -9.78
CA ASN A 38 0.59 -11.85 -10.13
C ASN A 38 -0.18 -12.26 -8.88
N LEU A 39 -1.28 -11.56 -8.59
CA LEU A 39 -2.11 -11.77 -7.40
C LEU A 39 -2.58 -13.21 -7.26
N ASP A 40 -3.13 -13.80 -8.34
CA ASP A 40 -3.68 -15.16 -8.29
C ASP A 40 -2.61 -16.21 -7.99
N LYS A 41 -1.41 -16.03 -8.57
CA LYS A 41 -0.28 -16.93 -8.31
C LYS A 41 0.21 -16.83 -6.87
N GLU A 42 0.36 -15.62 -6.34
CA GLU A 42 0.82 -15.42 -4.98
C GLU A 42 -0.22 -15.87 -3.94
N LYS A 43 -1.50 -15.65 -4.23
CA LYS A 43 -2.61 -16.19 -3.43
C LYS A 43 -2.61 -17.72 -3.44
N ALA A 44 -2.53 -18.35 -4.61
CA ALA A 44 -2.48 -19.81 -4.72
C ALA A 44 -1.28 -20.39 -3.98
N ARG A 45 -0.11 -19.73 -4.05
CA ARG A 45 1.08 -20.14 -3.33
C ARG A 45 0.89 -20.09 -1.81
N LEU A 46 0.32 -18.98 -1.30
CA LEU A 46 0.04 -18.83 0.13
C LEU A 46 -0.96 -19.86 0.63
N LEU A 47 -2.07 -20.03 -0.10
CA LEU A 47 -3.10 -21.02 0.26
C LEU A 47 -2.57 -22.46 0.15
N GLY A 48 -1.66 -22.72 -0.79
CA GLY A 48 -0.97 -24.01 -0.91
C GLY A 48 -0.18 -24.38 0.34
N VAL A 49 0.55 -23.43 0.92
CA VAL A 49 1.28 -23.64 2.18
C VAL A 49 0.33 -23.95 3.33
N LEU A 50 -0.81 -23.26 3.42
CA LEU A 50 -1.82 -23.54 4.45
C LEU A 50 -2.43 -24.94 4.28
N GLU A 51 -2.67 -25.35 3.03
CA GLU A 51 -3.19 -26.69 2.74
C GLU A 51 -2.16 -27.80 3.04
N GLU A 52 -0.87 -27.58 2.79
CA GLU A 52 0.21 -28.48 3.21
C GLU A 52 0.21 -28.67 4.73
N CYS A 53 0.09 -27.58 5.51
CA CYS A 53 -0.03 -27.66 6.96
C CYS A 53 -1.25 -28.48 7.40
N ARG A 54 -2.39 -28.36 6.71
CA ARG A 54 -3.57 -29.21 6.98
C ARG A 54 -3.31 -30.67 6.73
N GLN A 55 -2.63 -31.00 5.64
CA GLN A 55 -2.26 -32.37 5.28
C GLN A 55 -1.30 -32.99 6.31
N ASP A 56 -0.44 -32.15 6.92
CA ASP A 56 0.44 -32.55 8.02
C ASP A 56 -0.29 -32.71 9.36
N GLY A 57 -1.61 -32.59 9.37
CA GLY A 57 -2.46 -32.86 10.54
C GLY A 57 -2.74 -31.65 11.43
N ILE A 58 -2.42 -30.43 10.98
CA ILE A 58 -2.79 -29.20 11.70
C ILE A 58 -4.21 -28.82 11.30
N PRO A 59 -5.20 -28.77 12.22
CA PRO A 59 -6.57 -28.38 11.89
C PRO A 59 -6.65 -26.87 11.63
N LEU A 60 -6.43 -26.47 10.38
CA LEU A 60 -6.48 -25.08 9.93
C LEU A 60 -7.76 -24.77 9.15
N GLU A 61 -8.36 -23.62 9.47
CA GLU A 61 -9.37 -22.95 8.67
C GLU A 61 -8.89 -21.53 8.37
N TRP A 62 -9.28 -20.98 7.24
CA TRP A 62 -8.90 -19.62 6.89
C TRP A 62 -9.98 -18.89 6.10
N ASP A 63 -10.03 -17.59 6.27
CA ASP A 63 -10.86 -16.67 5.51
C ASP A 63 -9.98 -15.60 4.87
N VAL A 64 -10.33 -15.19 3.64
CA VAL A 64 -9.69 -14.05 2.98
C VAL A 64 -10.44 -12.78 3.36
N LEU A 65 -9.84 -11.99 4.24
CA LEU A 65 -10.45 -10.77 4.77
C LEU A 65 -10.44 -9.63 3.74
N GLN A 66 -9.37 -9.54 2.94
CA GLN A 66 -9.20 -8.50 1.94
C GLN A 66 -8.29 -8.98 0.80
N GLU A 67 -8.63 -8.58 -0.42
CA GLU A 67 -7.87 -8.89 -1.61
C GLU A 67 -7.85 -7.69 -2.56
N GLY A 68 -6.75 -7.51 -3.26
CA GLY A 68 -6.61 -6.46 -4.25
C GLY A 68 -5.28 -6.55 -4.98
N SER A 69 -5.28 -6.17 -6.26
CA SER A 69 -4.06 -6.08 -7.06
C SER A 69 -3.21 -4.89 -6.64
N SER A 70 -1.91 -5.01 -6.86
CA SER A 70 -1.00 -3.87 -6.85
C SER A 70 -1.16 -3.06 -8.14
N ALA A 71 -0.73 -1.80 -8.12
CA ALA A 71 -0.75 -0.94 -9.28
C ALA A 71 0.54 -0.12 -9.37
N ALA A 72 0.93 0.18 -10.59
CA ALA A 72 2.01 1.11 -10.89
C ALA A 72 1.57 2.01 -12.06
N CYS A 73 2.01 3.25 -12.03
CA CYS A 73 1.82 4.22 -13.10
C CYS A 73 3.20 4.68 -13.59
N PRO A 74 3.46 4.74 -14.90
CA PRO A 74 4.71 5.25 -15.45
C PRO A 74 4.94 6.71 -15.04
N GLU A 75 6.20 7.08 -14.78
CA GLU A 75 6.56 8.46 -14.38
C GLU A 75 6.40 9.50 -15.51
N ASP A 76 6.44 9.05 -16.75
CA ASP A 76 6.35 9.82 -17.99
C ASP A 76 4.92 10.05 -18.51
N GLU A 77 3.92 9.71 -17.72
CA GLU A 77 2.55 10.11 -18.00
C GLU A 77 2.34 11.61 -17.77
N ALA A 78 1.49 12.24 -18.58
CA ALA A 78 1.24 13.69 -18.52
C ALA A 78 0.89 14.21 -17.13
N LEU A 79 0.17 13.42 -16.33
CA LEU A 79 -0.13 13.73 -14.94
C LEU A 79 1.13 13.67 -14.07
N GLY A 80 1.98 12.64 -14.24
CA GLY A 80 3.24 12.48 -13.51
C GLY A 80 4.20 13.63 -13.79
N GLU A 81 4.40 13.98 -15.06
CA GLU A 81 5.23 15.11 -15.49
C GLU A 81 4.72 16.44 -14.93
N SER A 82 3.40 16.68 -15.02
CA SER A 82 2.77 17.90 -14.49
C SER A 82 2.91 18.02 -12.99
N LEU A 83 2.74 16.90 -12.26
CA LEU A 83 2.95 16.84 -10.82
C LEU A 83 4.41 17.11 -10.46
N ALA A 84 5.36 16.44 -11.13
CA ALA A 84 6.80 16.64 -10.91
C ALA A 84 7.22 18.10 -11.12
N ARG A 85 6.77 18.71 -12.21
CA ARG A 85 7.00 20.12 -12.50
C ARG A 85 6.44 21.04 -11.43
N SER A 86 5.23 20.74 -10.93
CA SER A 86 4.57 21.53 -9.87
C SER A 86 5.30 21.42 -8.56
N VAL A 87 5.74 20.22 -8.17
CA VAL A 87 6.54 19.99 -6.97
C VAL A 87 7.83 20.80 -7.04
N GLN A 88 8.56 20.70 -8.14
CA GLN A 88 9.80 21.43 -8.30
C GLN A 88 9.59 22.96 -8.26
N ALA A 89 8.50 23.46 -8.86
CA ALA A 89 8.20 24.89 -8.85
C ALA A 89 7.89 25.44 -7.47
N VAL A 90 7.24 24.65 -6.60
CA VAL A 90 6.85 25.08 -5.25
C VAL A 90 7.95 24.81 -4.23
N THR A 91 8.60 23.66 -4.30
CA THR A 91 9.56 23.22 -3.27
C THR A 91 11.02 23.52 -3.62
N GLY A 92 11.31 23.82 -4.90
CA GLY A 92 12.68 23.98 -5.40
C GLY A 92 13.44 22.69 -5.66
N ALA A 93 12.84 21.53 -5.38
CA ALA A 93 13.46 20.22 -5.55
C ALA A 93 12.63 19.32 -6.47
N ALA A 94 13.31 18.55 -7.33
CA ALA A 94 12.64 17.54 -8.15
C ALA A 94 12.12 16.40 -7.25
N PRO A 95 10.89 15.93 -7.45
CA PRO A 95 10.38 14.79 -6.72
C PRO A 95 11.05 13.49 -7.16
N CYS A 96 11.06 12.50 -6.27
CA CYS A 96 11.36 11.13 -6.60
C CYS A 96 10.06 10.33 -6.56
N PHE A 97 9.78 9.56 -7.61
CA PHE A 97 8.66 8.62 -7.62
C PHE A 97 9.09 7.33 -6.92
N GLU A 98 8.28 6.90 -5.97
CA GLU A 98 8.56 5.70 -5.21
C GLU A 98 7.29 4.85 -5.07
N MET A 99 7.48 3.55 -4.95
CA MET A 99 6.38 2.67 -4.63
C MET A 99 5.97 2.85 -3.16
N CYS A 100 4.70 3.18 -2.93
CA CYS A 100 4.15 3.20 -1.59
C CYS A 100 3.88 1.76 -1.09
N PRO A 101 4.39 1.36 0.07
CA PRO A 101 4.10 0.04 0.64
C PRO A 101 2.69 -0.07 1.22
N GLY A 102 1.96 1.04 1.29
CA GLY A 102 0.58 1.10 1.77
C GLY A 102 -0.43 0.64 0.72
N LEU A 103 -1.64 0.31 1.19
CA LEU A 103 -2.76 0.03 0.31
C LEU A 103 -3.42 1.36 -0.09
N LEU A 104 -3.34 1.71 -1.37
CA LEU A 104 -3.86 2.98 -1.90
C LEU A 104 -4.99 2.74 -2.90
N GLU A 105 -5.98 3.62 -2.90
CA GLU A 105 -7.11 3.61 -3.84
C GLU A 105 -6.71 3.95 -5.27
N THR A 106 -5.51 4.49 -5.50
CA THR A 106 -4.94 4.72 -6.84
C THR A 106 -4.99 3.47 -7.72
N ARG A 107 -4.93 2.27 -7.11
CA ARG A 107 -5.08 0.99 -7.81
C ARG A 107 -6.39 0.86 -8.60
N PHE A 108 -7.48 1.43 -8.11
CA PHE A 108 -8.78 1.38 -8.81
C PHE A 108 -8.77 2.26 -10.06
N CYS A 109 -8.16 3.44 -9.98
CA CYS A 109 -7.99 4.30 -11.16
C CYS A 109 -7.10 3.62 -12.19
N VAL A 110 -5.97 3.07 -11.78
CA VAL A 110 -5.03 2.40 -12.69
C VAL A 110 -5.66 1.16 -13.33
N ALA A 111 -6.48 0.40 -12.62
CA ALA A 111 -7.22 -0.74 -13.17
C ALA A 111 -8.17 -0.33 -14.32
N GLU A 112 -8.71 0.88 -14.27
CA GLU A 112 -9.56 1.47 -15.33
C GLU A 112 -8.74 2.23 -16.39
N GLY A 113 -7.41 2.11 -16.38
CA GLY A 113 -6.54 2.79 -17.33
C GLY A 113 -6.39 4.30 -17.06
N ILE A 114 -6.74 4.77 -15.88
CA ILE A 114 -6.62 6.18 -15.49
C ILE A 114 -5.32 6.35 -14.70
N PRO A 115 -4.35 7.16 -15.18
CA PRO A 115 -3.13 7.45 -14.45
C PRO A 115 -3.44 8.05 -13.06
N ALA A 116 -2.80 7.52 -12.02
CA ALA A 116 -3.02 7.98 -10.66
C ALA A 116 -1.74 7.89 -9.82
N TYR A 117 -1.45 8.95 -9.10
CA TYR A 117 -0.30 9.07 -8.19
C TYR A 117 -0.79 9.52 -6.82
N ALA A 118 -0.11 9.06 -5.77
CA ALA A 118 -0.33 9.57 -4.42
C ALA A 118 0.71 10.65 -4.11
N TYR A 119 0.26 11.82 -3.72
CA TYR A 119 1.09 12.91 -3.23
C TYR A 119 0.41 13.56 -2.04
N GLY A 120 1.14 13.87 -1.00
CA GLY A 120 0.57 14.47 0.21
C GLY A 120 1.61 15.13 1.11
N PRO A 121 1.17 15.94 2.09
CA PRO A 121 2.05 16.67 2.99
C PRO A 121 2.68 15.80 4.08
N GLY A 122 2.12 14.61 4.34
CA GLY A 122 2.59 13.70 5.39
C GLY A 122 3.94 13.06 5.08
N LEU A 123 4.58 12.56 6.12
CA LEU A 123 5.80 11.76 6.03
C LEU A 123 5.44 10.29 6.28
N LEU A 124 5.77 9.41 5.33
CA LEU A 124 5.55 7.96 5.50
C LEU A 124 6.29 7.39 6.71
N SER A 125 7.41 8.00 7.12
CA SER A 125 8.21 7.55 8.26
C SER A 125 7.53 7.71 9.62
N VAL A 126 6.51 8.56 9.71
CA VAL A 126 5.73 8.78 10.95
C VAL A 126 4.28 8.33 10.83
N ALA A 127 3.87 7.91 9.62
CA ALA A 127 2.52 7.43 9.37
C ALA A 127 2.19 6.21 10.25
N HIS A 128 0.99 6.21 10.82
CA HIS A 128 0.52 5.19 11.78
C HIS A 128 1.36 5.07 13.06
N GLY A 129 2.25 6.03 13.30
CA GLY A 129 3.07 6.10 14.51
C GLY A 129 2.37 6.76 15.69
N PRO A 130 2.88 6.58 16.91
CA PRO A 130 2.26 7.12 18.13
C PRO A 130 2.24 8.67 18.20
N ASN A 131 3.08 9.35 17.45
CA ASN A 131 3.18 10.80 17.36
C ASN A 131 3.15 11.26 15.91
N GLU A 132 2.20 10.75 15.13
CA GLU A 132 2.02 11.18 13.75
C GLU A 132 1.71 12.67 13.68
N TYR A 133 2.40 13.36 12.81
CA TYR A 133 2.24 14.81 12.63
C TYR A 133 2.36 15.22 11.17
N VAL A 134 1.89 16.41 10.86
CA VAL A 134 2.08 17.06 9.56
C VAL A 134 2.55 18.51 9.77
N ASP A 135 3.49 18.96 8.95
CA ASP A 135 3.90 20.35 8.88
C ASP A 135 2.84 21.17 8.12
N LEU A 136 2.36 22.25 8.71
CA LEU A 136 1.33 23.09 8.10
C LEU A 136 1.83 23.79 6.83
N GLN A 137 3.12 24.14 6.73
CA GLN A 137 3.68 24.69 5.49
C GLN A 137 3.58 23.67 4.35
N ARG A 138 3.85 22.40 4.62
CA ARG A 138 3.70 21.34 3.61
C ARG A 138 2.26 21.14 3.15
N VAL A 139 1.26 21.39 4.01
CA VAL A 139 -0.16 21.38 3.62
C VAL A 139 -0.44 22.51 2.63
N ILE A 140 0.09 23.71 2.88
CA ILE A 140 -0.05 24.88 1.99
C ILE A 140 0.65 24.59 0.65
N ASP A 141 1.86 24.05 0.70
CA ASP A 141 2.64 23.69 -0.50
C ASP A 141 1.90 22.63 -1.34
N CYS A 142 1.31 21.61 -0.71
CA CYS A 142 0.48 20.62 -1.39
C CYS A 142 -0.73 21.23 -2.11
N ALA A 143 -1.41 22.17 -1.48
CA ALA A 143 -2.54 22.87 -2.11
C ALA A 143 -2.09 23.64 -3.38
N ALA A 144 -0.95 24.34 -3.30
CA ALA A 144 -0.36 25.03 -4.44
C ALA A 144 0.06 24.05 -5.56
N ILE A 145 0.68 22.92 -5.20
CA ILE A 145 1.10 21.87 -6.12
C ILE A 145 -0.10 21.29 -6.86
N TYR A 146 -1.19 20.97 -6.17
CA TYR A 146 -2.41 20.46 -6.79
C TYR A 146 -3.00 21.46 -7.78
N ALA A 147 -3.09 22.73 -7.39
CA ALA A 147 -3.60 23.79 -8.26
C ALA A 147 -2.73 23.95 -9.52
N LEU A 148 -1.40 23.98 -9.37
CA LEU A 148 -0.47 24.07 -10.51
C LEU A 148 -0.54 22.85 -11.41
N THR A 149 -0.63 21.64 -10.84
CA THR A 149 -0.76 20.40 -11.61
C THR A 149 -2.01 20.44 -12.48
N ALA A 150 -3.15 20.84 -11.92
CA ALA A 150 -4.38 21.01 -12.69
C ALA A 150 -4.23 22.07 -13.82
N ILE A 151 -3.57 23.20 -13.54
CA ILE A 151 -3.31 24.23 -14.53
C ILE A 151 -2.43 23.71 -15.67
N TYR A 152 -1.38 22.95 -15.37
CA TYR A 152 -0.48 22.41 -16.40
C TYR A 152 -1.14 21.34 -17.26
N LEU A 153 -2.03 20.55 -16.68
CA LEU A 153 -2.79 19.54 -17.42
C LEU A 153 -3.91 20.12 -18.30
N LEU A 154 -4.61 21.15 -17.79
CA LEU A 154 -5.81 21.68 -18.44
C LEU A 154 -5.55 22.88 -19.35
N LYS A 155 -4.33 23.43 -19.34
CA LYS A 155 -3.96 24.45 -20.32
C LYS A 155 -3.62 23.78 -21.65
N PRO A 156 -4.27 24.20 -22.75
CA PRO A 156 -3.92 23.72 -24.08
C PRO A 156 -2.51 24.20 -24.51
#